data_adce89c06f34a8cf0ea7159755d5d94f
#
_entry.id   adce89c06f34a8cf0ea7159755d5d94f
#
_cell.length_a   1.000
_cell.length_b   1.000
_cell.length_c   1.000
_cell.angle_alpha   90.00
_cell.angle_beta   90.00
_cell.angle_gamma   90.00
#
_symmetry.space_group_name_H-M   'P 1'
#
loop_
_entity.id
_entity.type
_entity.pdbx_description
1 polymer ?
#
loop_
_entity_poly.entity_id
_entity_poly.type
_entity_poly.pdbx_seq_one_letter_code
_entity_poly.pdbx_strand_id
1 'polypeptide(L)'
;GGLPVITHDWGGQKDFLYAPKKDKKGKEKVRPHFSKVSYDLKPIQKEAVWDGVLQPESQWAFVHGGGCQIAMRQCYDNYSLSKGQAKRLKKWILNNFTEEKIYEKFHSSISEFIEGAELEDWLIELSELSED
;
A
#
# COMPACT_ATOMS: atom_id res chain seq x y z
N GLY A 1 -6.52 12.75 -1.54
CA GLY A 1 -6.02 14.00 -2.02
C GLY A 1 -6.00 14.16 -3.54
N GLY A 2 -5.36 13.29 -4.33
CA GLY A 2 -5.14 13.47 -5.77
C GLY A 2 -3.88 14.29 -6.06
N LEU A 3 -2.93 14.29 -5.14
CA LEU A 3 -1.59 14.85 -5.33
C LEU A 3 -0.65 13.78 -5.90
N PRO A 4 0.36 14.17 -6.69
CA PRO A 4 1.42 13.26 -7.11
C PRO A 4 2.16 12.68 -5.91
N VAL A 5 2.52 11.40 -6.01
CA VAL A 5 3.32 10.69 -5.00
C VAL A 5 4.70 10.43 -5.56
N ILE A 6 5.72 10.64 -4.76
CA ILE A 6 7.13 10.33 -5.05
C ILE A 6 7.60 9.41 -3.93
N THR A 7 7.95 8.17 -4.25
CA THR A 7 8.39 7.19 -3.25
C THR A 7 9.20 6.06 -3.88
N HIS A 8 9.84 5.24 -3.05
CA HIS A 8 10.47 4.00 -3.49
C HIS A 8 9.42 2.91 -3.78
N ASP A 9 9.80 1.94 -4.60
CA ASP A 9 8.95 0.83 -5.04
C ASP A 9 9.15 -0.40 -4.14
N TRP A 10 8.98 -0.22 -2.83
CA TRP A 10 9.15 -1.27 -1.83
C TRP A 10 8.21 -1.06 -0.64
N GLY A 11 7.69 -2.16 -0.09
CA GLY A 11 6.80 -2.13 1.07
C GLY A 11 5.31 -2.09 0.70
N GLY A 12 4.46 -1.98 1.72
CA GLY A 12 3.00 -2.09 1.61
C GLY A 12 2.34 -1.01 0.75
N GLN A 13 2.99 0.17 0.56
CA GLN A 13 2.43 1.20 -0.32
C GLN A 13 2.24 0.76 -1.77
N LYS A 14 2.89 -0.32 -2.21
CA LYS A 14 2.71 -0.87 -3.57
C LYS A 14 1.28 -1.30 -3.82
N ASP A 15 0.59 -1.79 -2.81
CA ASP A 15 -0.76 -2.32 -2.93
C ASP A 15 -1.77 -1.26 -3.42
N PHE A 16 -1.55 0.01 -3.08
CA PHE A 16 -2.43 1.11 -3.49
C PHE A 16 -1.79 2.13 -4.44
N LEU A 17 -0.51 1.99 -4.80
CA LEU A 17 0.17 2.86 -5.77
C LEU A 17 0.21 2.28 -7.18
N TYR A 18 -0.16 1.02 -7.34
CA TYR A 18 -0.33 0.35 -8.62
C TYR A 18 -1.80 0.22 -8.95
N ALA A 19 -2.19 0.69 -10.13
CA ALA A 19 -3.58 0.63 -10.59
C ALA A 19 -3.66 0.20 -12.06
N PRO A 20 -4.80 -0.37 -12.47
CA PRO A 20 -5.03 -0.72 -13.86
C PRO A 20 -4.99 0.51 -14.77
N LYS A 21 -4.36 0.36 -15.94
CA LYS A 21 -4.32 1.35 -16.99
C LYS A 21 -4.47 0.65 -18.34
N LYS A 22 -5.40 1.12 -19.16
CA LYS A 22 -5.54 0.65 -20.55
C LYS A 22 -4.43 1.21 -21.42
N ASP A 23 -3.82 0.36 -22.22
CA ASP A 23 -2.86 0.77 -23.25
C ASP A 23 -3.59 1.29 -24.51
N LYS A 24 -2.83 1.70 -25.53
CA LYS A 24 -3.39 2.22 -26.79
C LYS A 24 -4.23 1.18 -27.55
N LYS A 25 -4.06 -0.11 -27.25
CA LYS A 25 -4.80 -1.22 -27.85
C LYS A 25 -5.99 -1.67 -26.98
N GLY A 26 -6.32 -0.94 -25.92
CA GLY A 26 -7.40 -1.27 -25.00
C GLY A 26 -7.08 -2.36 -23.99
N LYS A 27 -5.88 -2.96 -24.03
CA LYS A 27 -5.47 -4.00 -23.06
C LYS A 27 -5.16 -3.35 -21.71
N GLU A 28 -5.78 -3.86 -20.66
CA GLU A 28 -5.54 -3.40 -19.30
C GLU A 28 -4.28 -4.02 -18.71
N LYS A 29 -3.44 -3.20 -18.10
CA LYS A 29 -2.24 -3.62 -17.38
C LYS A 29 -2.09 -2.81 -16.10
N VAL A 30 -1.69 -3.47 -15.03
CA VAL A 30 -1.34 -2.81 -13.77
C VAL A 30 -0.05 -1.99 -13.98
N ARG A 31 -0.09 -0.74 -13.61
CA ARG A 31 1.01 0.22 -13.81
C ARG A 31 1.19 1.10 -12.56
N PRO A 32 2.43 1.53 -12.28
CA PRO A 32 2.68 2.50 -11.22
C PRO A 32 2.03 3.84 -11.56
N HIS A 33 1.42 4.46 -10.56
CA HIS A 33 0.82 5.79 -10.64
C HIS A 33 1.53 6.78 -9.71
N PHE A 34 2.83 6.62 -9.56
CA PHE A 34 3.71 7.43 -8.74
C PHE A 34 5.08 7.57 -9.42
N SER A 35 5.87 8.54 -8.98
CA SER A 35 7.25 8.70 -9.41
C SER A 35 8.16 7.85 -8.53
N LYS A 36 8.88 6.92 -9.16
CA LYS A 36 9.76 5.99 -8.45
C LYS A 36 11.08 6.65 -8.08
N VAL A 37 11.52 6.43 -6.86
CA VAL A 37 12.86 6.76 -6.38
C VAL A 37 13.69 5.47 -6.29
N SER A 38 14.92 5.51 -6.75
CA SER A 38 15.86 4.40 -6.61
C SER A 38 16.28 4.22 -5.15
N TYR A 39 16.47 2.97 -4.74
CA TYR A 39 16.82 2.59 -3.38
C TYR A 39 17.68 1.32 -3.38
N ASP A 40 18.41 1.11 -2.28
CA ASP A 40 19.06 -0.16 -1.95
C ASP A 40 18.36 -0.76 -0.72
N LEU A 41 18.27 -2.09 -0.68
CA LEU A 41 17.95 -2.80 0.56
C LEU A 41 19.23 -2.99 1.36
N LYS A 42 19.25 -2.49 2.59
CA LYS A 42 20.39 -2.58 3.50
C LYS A 42 19.90 -2.99 4.88
N PRO A 43 20.77 -3.64 5.69
CA PRO A 43 20.44 -3.91 7.08
C PRO A 43 19.99 -2.64 7.80
N ILE A 44 19.07 -2.81 8.74
CA ILE A 44 18.57 -1.70 9.55
C ILE A 44 19.71 -1.10 10.39
N GLN A 45 19.57 0.16 10.77
CA GLN A 45 20.52 0.81 11.67
C GLN A 45 20.50 0.09 13.02
N LYS A 46 21.65 0.02 13.69
CA LYS A 46 21.77 -0.64 15.01
C LYS A 46 20.81 -0.07 16.04
N GLU A 47 20.58 1.23 15.97
CA GLU A 47 19.66 1.97 16.86
C GLU A 47 18.18 1.64 16.63
N ALA A 48 17.86 1.04 15.48
CA ALA A 48 16.51 0.61 15.14
C ALA A 48 16.25 -0.86 15.50
N VAL A 49 17.27 -1.59 15.91
CA VAL A 49 17.11 -2.98 16.35
C VAL A 49 16.27 -3.00 17.63
N TRP A 50 15.23 -3.81 17.64
CA TRP A 50 14.37 -4.02 18.78
C TRP A 50 14.24 -5.52 19.01
N ASP A 51 14.86 -6.01 20.05
CA ASP A 51 14.92 -7.44 20.35
C ASP A 51 13.53 -8.08 20.39
N GLY A 52 13.39 -9.22 19.71
CA GLY A 52 12.12 -9.91 19.56
C GLY A 52 11.14 -9.29 18.54
N VAL A 53 11.40 -8.08 18.04
CA VAL A 53 10.50 -7.36 17.11
C VAL A 53 11.18 -7.01 15.79
N LEU A 54 12.32 -6.33 15.82
CA LEU A 54 13.13 -5.97 14.65
C LEU A 54 14.52 -6.59 14.78
N GLN A 55 14.74 -7.66 14.04
CA GLN A 55 15.99 -8.41 14.08
C GLN A 55 17.11 -7.65 13.37
N PRO A 56 18.38 -7.79 13.81
CA PRO A 56 19.54 -7.10 13.22
C PRO A 56 19.73 -7.37 11.71
N GLU A 57 19.34 -8.54 11.23
CA GLU A 57 19.40 -8.96 9.83
C GLU A 57 18.25 -8.42 8.98
N SER A 58 17.26 -7.78 9.58
CA SER A 58 16.16 -7.12 8.86
C SER A 58 16.70 -6.04 7.93
N GLN A 59 16.01 -5.85 6.79
CA GLN A 59 16.43 -4.88 5.77
C GLN A 59 15.36 -3.82 5.53
N TRP A 60 15.82 -2.59 5.34
CA TRP A 60 14.99 -1.46 4.91
C TRP A 60 15.44 -0.90 3.57
N ALA A 61 14.52 -0.22 2.89
CA ALA A 61 14.78 0.51 1.67
C ALA A 61 15.42 1.88 2.00
N PHE A 62 16.69 2.03 1.65
CA PHE A 62 17.41 3.31 1.76
C PHE A 62 17.41 4.00 0.40
N VAL A 63 16.69 5.10 0.29
CA VAL A 63 16.58 5.86 -0.95
C VAL A 63 17.88 6.60 -1.29
N HIS A 64 18.18 6.68 -2.59
CA HIS A 64 19.30 7.46 -3.07
C HIS A 64 18.94 8.95 -3.11
N GLY A 65 19.68 9.80 -2.40
CA GLY A 65 19.41 11.24 -2.34
C GLY A 65 19.34 11.91 -3.70
N GLY A 66 20.28 11.59 -4.60
CA GLY A 66 20.24 12.07 -5.98
C GLY A 66 19.01 11.60 -6.77
N GLY A 67 18.57 10.34 -6.54
CA GLY A 67 17.35 9.80 -7.15
C GLY A 67 16.08 10.53 -6.69
N CYS A 68 16.02 10.92 -5.41
CA CYS A 68 14.93 11.71 -4.86
C CYS A 68 14.86 13.11 -5.51
N GLN A 69 16.01 13.80 -5.63
CA GLN A 69 16.09 15.10 -6.29
C GLN A 69 15.65 15.03 -7.76
N ILE A 70 16.10 14.02 -8.51
CA ILE A 70 15.70 13.80 -9.90
C ILE A 70 14.18 13.57 -9.98
N ALA A 71 13.62 12.70 -9.14
CA ALA A 71 12.20 12.41 -9.16
C ALA A 71 11.33 13.63 -8.83
N MET A 72 11.77 14.46 -7.87
CA MET A 72 11.11 15.74 -7.56
C MET A 72 11.17 16.71 -8.74
N ARG A 73 12.32 16.86 -9.37
CA ARG A 73 12.49 17.73 -10.54
C ARG A 73 11.62 17.27 -11.71
N GLN A 74 11.63 15.97 -12.02
CA GLN A 74 10.80 15.39 -13.08
C GLN A 74 9.31 15.57 -12.80
N CYS A 75 8.88 15.43 -11.54
CA CYS A 75 7.50 15.65 -11.15
C CYS A 75 7.11 17.13 -11.34
N TYR A 76 7.98 18.06 -11.01
CA TYR A 76 7.77 19.49 -11.20
C TYR A 76 7.69 19.85 -12.68
N ASP A 77 8.68 19.45 -13.48
CA ASP A 77 8.79 19.76 -14.91
C ASP A 77 7.62 19.16 -15.72
N ASN A 78 7.09 18.00 -15.28
CA ASN A 78 5.97 17.29 -15.91
C ASN A 78 4.73 17.23 -15.01
N TYR A 79 4.45 18.32 -14.28
CA TYR A 79 3.41 18.33 -13.25
C TYR A 79 2.02 17.94 -13.76
N SER A 80 1.62 18.39 -14.95
CA SER A 80 0.33 18.03 -15.56
C SER A 80 0.17 16.52 -15.75
N LEU A 81 1.23 15.84 -16.19
CA LEU A 81 1.24 14.39 -16.35
C LEU A 81 1.14 13.67 -15.00
N SER A 82 1.96 14.10 -14.05
CA SER A 82 1.98 13.55 -12.67
C SER A 82 0.64 13.74 -11.97
N LYS A 83 0.03 14.92 -12.12
CA LYS A 83 -1.32 15.21 -11.58
C LYS A 83 -2.39 14.37 -12.25
N GLY A 84 -2.28 14.12 -13.56
CA GLY A 84 -3.20 13.23 -14.28
C GLY A 84 -3.11 11.78 -13.79
N GLN A 85 -1.90 11.30 -13.48
CA GLN A 85 -1.71 9.98 -12.85
C GLN A 85 -2.34 9.94 -11.45
N ALA A 86 -2.08 10.95 -10.62
CA ALA A 86 -2.63 11.04 -9.27
C ALA A 86 -4.15 11.08 -9.23
N LYS A 87 -4.80 11.78 -10.18
CA LYS A 87 -6.26 11.79 -10.30
C LYS A 87 -6.84 10.40 -10.63
N ARG A 88 -6.19 9.65 -11.53
CA ARG A 88 -6.60 8.27 -11.86
C ARG A 88 -6.44 7.35 -10.66
N LEU A 89 -5.29 7.46 -9.99
CA LEU A 89 -5.02 6.69 -8.78
C LEU A 89 -6.05 6.98 -7.69
N LYS A 90 -6.35 8.26 -7.44
CA LYS A 90 -7.40 8.65 -6.48
C LYS A 90 -8.72 7.96 -6.78
N LYS A 91 -9.18 8.01 -8.04
CA LYS A 91 -10.44 7.38 -8.44
C LYS A 91 -10.41 5.86 -8.19
N TRP A 92 -9.30 5.22 -8.52
CA TRP A 92 -9.14 3.78 -8.31
C TRP A 92 -9.14 3.42 -6.82
N ILE A 93 -8.41 4.17 -5.98
CA ILE A 93 -8.38 3.96 -4.53
C ILE A 93 -9.79 4.11 -3.94
N LEU A 94 -10.48 5.20 -4.25
CA LEU A 94 -11.84 5.45 -3.74
C LEU A 94 -12.85 4.36 -4.15
N ASN A 95 -12.59 3.66 -5.24
CA ASN A 95 -13.46 2.58 -5.72
C ASN A 95 -13.08 1.19 -5.19
N ASN A 96 -11.86 0.99 -4.71
CA ASN A 96 -11.34 -0.35 -4.38
C ASN A 96 -10.86 -0.50 -2.94
N PHE A 97 -10.73 0.61 -2.21
CA PHE A 97 -10.32 0.62 -0.80
C PHE A 97 -11.38 1.32 0.05
N THR A 98 -12.66 1.01 -0.20
CA THR A 98 -13.73 1.37 0.72
C THR A 98 -13.70 0.46 1.93
N GLU A 99 -14.29 0.90 3.03
CA GLU A 99 -14.36 0.15 4.28
C GLU A 99 -14.99 -1.22 4.04
N GLU A 100 -16.12 -1.26 3.35
CA GLU A 100 -16.84 -2.51 3.04
C GLU A 100 -15.95 -3.49 2.26
N LYS A 101 -15.26 -3.02 1.20
CA LYS A 101 -14.38 -3.89 0.40
C LYS A 101 -13.17 -4.40 1.17
N ILE A 102 -12.66 -3.61 2.09
CA ILE A 102 -11.53 -4.04 2.94
C ILE A 102 -12.03 -5.08 3.95
N TYR A 103 -13.22 -4.89 4.54
CA TYR A 103 -13.82 -5.88 5.43
C TYR A 103 -14.16 -7.18 4.69
N GLU A 104 -14.75 -7.11 3.50
CA GLU A 104 -15.00 -8.29 2.66
C GLU A 104 -13.71 -9.05 2.35
N LYS A 105 -12.64 -8.32 1.97
CA LYS A 105 -11.33 -8.92 1.70
C LYS A 105 -10.72 -9.56 2.94
N PHE A 106 -10.80 -8.89 4.08
CA PHE A 106 -10.34 -9.43 5.36
C PHE A 106 -11.11 -10.69 5.73
N HIS A 107 -12.44 -10.63 5.72
CA HIS A 107 -13.30 -11.77 5.98
C HIS A 107 -12.97 -12.95 5.08
N SER A 108 -12.87 -12.73 3.77
CA SER A 108 -12.50 -13.78 2.81
C SER A 108 -11.12 -14.39 3.07
N SER A 109 -10.19 -13.61 3.63
CA SER A 109 -8.84 -14.09 3.92
C SER A 109 -8.76 -15.00 5.14
N ILE A 110 -9.71 -14.88 6.06
CA ILE A 110 -9.74 -15.65 7.31
C ILE A 110 -10.84 -16.71 7.34
N SER A 111 -11.82 -16.66 6.43
CA SER A 111 -12.99 -17.54 6.45
C SER A 111 -12.61 -19.02 6.41
N GLU A 112 -11.60 -19.40 5.64
CA GLU A 112 -11.12 -20.78 5.57
C GLU A 112 -10.57 -21.31 6.91
N PHE A 113 -10.11 -20.41 7.80
CA PHE A 113 -9.58 -20.76 9.12
C PHE A 113 -10.68 -20.77 10.20
N ILE A 114 -11.84 -20.20 9.88
CA ILE A 114 -12.98 -20.08 10.80
C ILE A 114 -14.07 -21.12 10.47
N GLU A 115 -14.01 -21.77 9.32
CA GLU A 115 -14.93 -22.86 8.95
C GLU A 115 -14.88 -23.97 9.99
N GLY A 116 -15.96 -24.06 10.81
CA GLY A 116 -16.09 -25.00 11.93
C GLY A 116 -15.93 -24.38 13.32
N ALA A 117 -15.54 -23.12 13.45
CA ALA A 117 -15.73 -22.37 14.69
C ALA A 117 -17.21 -21.94 14.77
N GLU A 118 -17.84 -22.22 15.89
CA GLU A 118 -19.21 -21.74 16.16
C GLU A 118 -19.17 -20.23 16.37
N LEU A 119 -19.09 -19.50 15.26
CA LEU A 119 -19.02 -18.04 15.21
C LEU A 119 -20.21 -17.38 15.92
N GLU A 120 -21.37 -18.03 15.90
CA GLU A 120 -22.56 -17.54 16.56
C GLU A 120 -22.38 -17.50 18.08
N ASP A 121 -21.77 -18.53 18.69
CA ASP A 121 -21.55 -18.59 20.14
C ASP A 121 -20.53 -17.52 20.58
N TRP A 122 -19.48 -17.30 19.80
CA TRP A 122 -18.48 -16.29 20.10
C TRP A 122 -19.00 -14.85 19.95
N LEU A 123 -19.86 -14.60 18.96
CA LEU A 123 -20.52 -13.30 18.78
C LEU A 123 -21.54 -13.00 19.89
N ILE A 124 -22.21 -14.01 20.39
CA ILE A 124 -23.15 -13.91 21.56
C ILE A 124 -22.33 -13.56 22.81
N GLU A 125 -21.22 -14.26 23.06
CA GLU A 125 -20.34 -13.99 24.20
C GLU A 125 -19.76 -12.57 24.17
N LEU A 126 -19.36 -12.06 22.98
CA LEU A 126 -18.90 -10.67 22.82
C LEU A 126 -20.01 -9.64 23.03
N SER A 127 -21.25 -9.94 22.64
CA SER A 127 -22.37 -9.02 22.86
C SER A 127 -22.73 -8.91 24.35
N GLU A 128 -22.63 -9.99 25.10
CA GLU A 128 -22.85 -9.99 26.54
C GLU A 128 -21.80 -9.23 27.33
N LEU A 129 -20.53 -9.25 26.86
CA LEU A 129 -19.42 -8.48 27.45
C LEU A 129 -19.48 -6.96 27.15
N SER A 130 -20.30 -6.53 26.22
CA SER A 130 -20.43 -5.10 25.85
C SER A 130 -21.57 -4.38 26.60
N GLU A 131 -22.35 -5.07 27.40
CA GLU A 131 -23.48 -4.51 28.17
C GLU A 131 -23.15 -4.20 29.66
N ASP A 132 -21.90 -4.44 30.11
CA ASP A 132 -21.35 -4.05 31.40
C ASP A 132 -20.44 -2.79 31.28
#